data_b0ed2125328f985013c7391c98dea83f
#
_entry.id   b0ed2125328f985013c7391c98dea83f
#
_cell.length_a   1.000
_cell.length_b   1.000
_cell.length_c   1.000
_cell.angle_alpha   90.00
_cell.angle_beta   90.00
_cell.angle_gamma   90.00
#
_symmetry.space_group_name_H-M   'P 1'
#
loop_
_entity.id
_entity.type
_entity.pdbx_description
1 polymer ?
#
loop_
_entity_poly.entity_id
_entity_poly.type
_entity_poly.pdbx_seq_one_letter_code
_entity_poly.pdbx_strand_id
1 'polypeptide(L)'
;LWVWMNNASWVPLHPFSATHITTADIDNNGQDEVIVDFGPGIGIWVFFNNTTWQSLHPLTAGAIATGDLDNNGEADVLVHFPGFGLWVHRNGANWEQLHFLSPELITTGNIDTESEDEVIVDFGPGIGIWIFRNNTAWDGAALLGVSADHLGAADIDGN
;
A
#
# COMPACT_ATOMS: atom_id res chain seq x y z
N LEU A 1 3.48 19.44 -0.04
CA LEU A 1 3.60 18.41 0.99
C LEU A 1 4.47 18.91 2.15
N TRP A 2 4.02 18.67 3.39
CA TRP A 2 4.70 19.08 4.62
C TRP A 2 4.76 17.92 5.59
N VAL A 3 5.81 17.88 6.41
CA VAL A 3 5.98 16.90 7.48
C VAL A 3 6.18 17.61 8.82
N TRP A 4 5.57 17.06 9.89
CA TRP A 4 5.84 17.48 11.26
C TRP A 4 7.03 16.69 11.81
N MET A 5 8.20 17.34 11.89
CA MET A 5 9.46 16.69 12.25
C MET A 5 9.76 16.80 13.73
N ASN A 6 10.21 15.68 14.31
CA ASN A 6 10.76 15.59 15.68
C ASN A 6 9.86 16.21 16.76
N ASN A 7 8.55 16.17 16.56
CA ASN A 7 7.56 16.78 17.45
C ASN A 7 7.81 18.29 17.71
N ALA A 8 8.42 19.00 16.77
CA ALA A 8 8.91 20.36 16.96
C ALA A 8 8.52 21.36 15.88
N SER A 9 8.59 20.98 14.59
CA SER A 9 8.40 21.94 13.51
C SER A 9 7.83 21.33 12.24
N TRP A 10 7.10 22.17 11.45
CA TRP A 10 6.72 21.84 10.09
C TRP A 10 7.89 22.09 9.14
N VAL A 11 8.21 21.09 8.33
CA VAL A 11 9.25 21.16 7.30
C VAL A 11 8.60 20.91 5.94
N PRO A 12 8.83 21.76 4.92
CA PRO A 12 8.35 21.50 3.57
C PRO A 12 9.14 20.32 2.97
N LEU A 13 8.42 19.28 2.57
CA LEU A 13 9.00 18.08 1.97
C LEU A 13 9.02 18.18 0.44
N HIS A 14 7.92 18.65 -0.15
CA HIS A 14 7.80 18.82 -1.60
C HIS A 14 6.83 19.96 -1.95
N PRO A 15 7.07 20.74 -3.04
CA PRO A 15 6.18 21.83 -3.45
C PRO A 15 4.83 21.36 -3.99
N PHE A 16 4.74 20.15 -4.53
CA PHE A 16 3.49 19.60 -5.07
C PHE A 16 2.57 19.06 -3.98
N SER A 17 1.27 18.99 -4.30
CA SER A 17 0.27 18.33 -3.47
C SER A 17 0.24 16.83 -3.78
N ALA A 18 0.07 16.02 -2.76
CA ALA A 18 -0.15 14.59 -2.91
C ALA A 18 -1.62 14.28 -3.22
N THR A 19 -1.88 13.31 -4.08
CA THR A 19 -3.19 12.66 -4.24
C THR A 19 -3.33 11.49 -3.28
N HIS A 20 -2.25 10.72 -3.10
CA HIS A 20 -2.15 9.64 -2.11
C HIS A 20 -0.80 9.74 -1.40
N ILE A 21 -0.76 9.29 -0.15
CA ILE A 21 0.46 9.23 0.66
C ILE A 21 0.36 8.04 1.63
N THR A 22 1.47 7.33 1.76
CA THR A 22 1.67 6.30 2.80
C THR A 22 3.13 6.32 3.24
N THR A 23 3.44 5.61 4.31
CA THR A 23 4.81 5.42 4.79
C THR A 23 5.05 3.96 5.13
N ALA A 24 6.25 3.47 4.89
CA ALA A 24 6.73 2.15 5.32
C ALA A 24 8.24 2.07 5.14
N ASP A 25 8.89 1.21 5.91
CA ASP A 25 10.29 0.82 5.70
C ASP A 25 10.36 -0.15 4.50
N ILE A 26 10.69 0.38 3.32
CA ILE A 26 10.74 -0.40 2.07
C ILE A 26 12.18 -0.78 1.65
N ASP A 27 13.17 -0.50 2.50
CA ASP A 27 14.56 -0.88 2.29
C ASP A 27 15.21 -1.55 3.51
N ASN A 28 14.39 -1.88 4.54
CA ASN A 28 14.76 -2.56 5.79
C ASN A 28 15.92 -1.89 6.53
N ASN A 29 15.94 -0.56 6.57
CA ASN A 29 16.95 0.21 7.29
C ASN A 29 16.47 0.67 8.69
N GLY A 30 15.21 0.38 9.05
CA GLY A 30 14.58 0.77 10.31
C GLY A 30 14.00 2.18 10.32
N GLN A 31 13.87 2.83 9.16
CA GLN A 31 13.20 4.11 8.99
C GLN A 31 12.20 4.02 7.85
N ASP A 32 11.00 4.55 8.07
CA ASP A 32 9.99 4.58 7.02
C ASP A 32 10.34 5.58 5.93
N GLU A 33 10.15 5.17 4.68
CA GLU A 33 10.10 6.04 3.51
C GLU A 33 8.73 6.68 3.35
N VAL A 34 8.69 7.82 2.66
CA VAL A 34 7.43 8.46 2.30
C VAL A 34 7.11 8.16 0.85
N ILE A 35 6.04 7.40 0.60
CA ILE A 35 5.55 7.05 -0.72
C ILE A 35 4.42 7.99 -1.09
N VAL A 36 4.54 8.69 -2.21
CA VAL A 36 3.60 9.77 -2.61
C VAL A 36 3.20 9.61 -4.06
N ASP A 37 1.90 9.60 -4.33
CA ASP A 37 1.39 9.86 -5.67
C ASP A 37 1.14 11.37 -5.83
N PHE A 38 1.83 12.00 -6.76
CA PHE A 38 1.65 13.40 -7.13
C PHE A 38 0.61 13.61 -8.24
N GLY A 39 -0.08 12.55 -8.63
CA GLY A 39 -1.16 12.60 -9.60
C GLY A 39 -0.73 12.45 -11.06
N PRO A 40 -1.71 12.62 -11.98
CA PRO A 40 -1.51 12.38 -13.40
C PRO A 40 -0.37 13.23 -14.00
N GLY A 41 0.50 12.57 -14.77
CA GLY A 41 1.64 13.19 -15.45
C GLY A 41 2.90 13.32 -14.61
N ILE A 42 2.83 13.02 -13.29
CA ILE A 42 3.99 12.98 -12.39
C ILE A 42 4.19 11.58 -11.84
N GLY A 43 3.07 10.93 -11.36
CA GLY A 43 3.08 9.56 -10.87
C GLY A 43 3.54 9.42 -9.43
N ILE A 44 4.01 8.20 -9.10
CA ILE A 44 4.36 7.78 -7.75
C ILE A 44 5.86 7.95 -7.53
N TRP A 45 6.21 8.54 -6.39
CA TRP A 45 7.58 8.82 -5.97
C TRP A 45 7.79 8.37 -4.53
N VAL A 46 9.03 8.04 -4.22
CA VAL A 46 9.48 7.68 -2.86
C VAL A 46 10.54 8.67 -2.40
N PHE A 47 10.39 9.14 -1.18
CA PHE A 47 11.39 9.94 -0.50
C PHE A 47 12.20 9.04 0.44
N PHE A 48 13.35 8.61 -0.05
CA PHE A 48 14.24 7.69 0.66
C PHE A 48 15.08 8.39 1.72
N ASN A 49 15.11 7.78 2.90
CA ASN A 49 16.07 8.10 3.98
C ASN A 49 16.12 9.59 4.32
N ASN A 50 14.98 10.29 4.26
CA ASN A 50 14.86 11.73 4.48
C ASN A 50 15.79 12.60 3.62
N THR A 51 16.25 12.11 2.46
CA THR A 51 17.27 12.80 1.63
C THR A 51 16.94 12.89 0.15
N THR A 52 16.40 11.81 -0.46
CA THR A 52 16.39 11.69 -1.92
C THR A 52 15.03 11.24 -2.44
N TRP A 53 14.49 11.98 -3.42
CA TRP A 53 13.32 11.56 -4.18
C TRP A 53 13.69 10.66 -5.35
N GLN A 54 13.02 9.50 -5.46
CA GLN A 54 13.13 8.59 -6.59
C GLN A 54 11.75 8.27 -7.16
N SER A 55 11.65 8.21 -8.50
CA SER A 55 10.41 7.81 -9.16
C SER A 55 10.20 6.32 -8.99
N LEU A 56 9.02 5.94 -8.47
CA LEU A 56 8.60 4.54 -8.34
C LEU A 56 7.81 4.08 -9.57
N HIS A 57 6.83 4.90 -10.01
CA HIS A 57 6.02 4.56 -11.18
C HIS A 57 5.46 5.81 -11.86
N PRO A 58 5.40 5.88 -13.21
CA PRO A 58 4.91 7.07 -13.91
C PRO A 58 3.39 7.22 -13.94
N LEU A 59 2.62 6.16 -13.67
CA LEU A 59 1.16 6.24 -13.58
C LEU A 59 0.73 6.72 -12.20
N THR A 60 -0.45 7.34 -12.17
CA THR A 60 -1.13 7.71 -10.92
C THR A 60 -1.88 6.52 -10.33
N ALA A 61 -1.99 6.49 -9.03
CA ALA A 61 -2.72 5.47 -8.29
C ALA A 61 -4.20 5.85 -8.10
N GLY A 62 -5.06 4.84 -8.03
CA GLY A 62 -6.41 4.96 -7.47
C GLY A 62 -6.43 4.70 -5.96
N ALA A 63 -5.48 3.89 -5.47
CA ALA A 63 -5.22 3.62 -4.06
C ALA A 63 -3.80 3.10 -3.88
N ILE A 64 -3.21 3.33 -2.70
CA ILE A 64 -1.89 2.81 -2.30
C ILE A 64 -2.00 2.25 -0.88
N ALA A 65 -1.37 1.10 -0.64
CA ALA A 65 -1.16 0.52 0.68
C ALA A 65 0.26 -0.07 0.76
N THR A 66 0.72 -0.36 1.97
CA THR A 66 2.05 -0.96 2.21
C THR A 66 1.94 -2.04 3.27
N GLY A 67 2.71 -3.13 3.13
CA GLY A 67 2.78 -4.22 4.10
C GLY A 67 3.90 -5.18 3.75
N ASP A 68 4.45 -5.87 4.73
CA ASP A 68 5.46 -6.92 4.54
C ASP A 68 4.77 -8.24 4.19
N LEU A 69 4.52 -8.47 2.90
CA LEU A 69 3.73 -9.62 2.43
C LEU A 69 4.50 -10.94 2.42
N ASP A 70 5.83 -10.91 2.54
CA ASP A 70 6.67 -12.10 2.51
C ASP A 70 7.56 -12.26 3.75
N ASN A 71 7.32 -11.42 4.77
CA ASN A 71 7.98 -11.45 6.09
C ASN A 71 9.52 -11.38 5.97
N ASN A 72 10.02 -10.54 5.08
CA ASN A 72 11.46 -10.35 4.90
C ASN A 72 12.00 -9.09 5.65
N GLY A 73 11.10 -8.30 6.23
CA GLY A 73 11.39 -7.05 6.93
C GLY A 73 11.37 -5.82 6.03
N GLU A 74 11.18 -5.97 4.71
CA GLU A 74 10.94 -4.87 3.77
C GLU A 74 9.45 -4.80 3.45
N ALA A 75 8.82 -3.65 3.61
CA ALA A 75 7.44 -3.49 3.21
C ALA A 75 7.30 -3.44 1.68
N ASP A 76 6.34 -4.20 1.15
CA ASP A 76 5.93 -4.14 -0.25
C ASP A 76 4.98 -2.96 -0.48
N VAL A 77 4.95 -2.41 -1.70
CA VAL A 77 4.06 -1.31 -2.08
C VAL A 77 2.95 -1.83 -2.99
N LEU A 78 1.71 -1.80 -2.50
CA LEU A 78 0.53 -2.17 -3.27
C LEU A 78 -0.08 -0.93 -3.92
N VAL A 79 -0.39 -1.04 -5.20
CA VAL A 79 -0.98 0.05 -5.98
C VAL A 79 -2.14 -0.45 -6.83
N HIS A 80 -3.29 0.19 -6.68
CA HIS A 80 -4.33 0.10 -7.69
C HIS A 80 -4.00 1.08 -8.81
N PHE A 81 -3.72 0.59 -10.00
CA PHE A 81 -3.63 1.40 -11.21
C PHE A 81 -4.96 1.38 -11.95
N PRO A 82 -5.69 2.52 -12.06
CA PRO A 82 -6.98 2.57 -12.75
C PRO A 82 -6.92 2.00 -14.18
N GLY A 83 -7.75 1.00 -14.44
CA GLY A 83 -7.78 0.28 -15.71
C GLY A 83 -6.76 -0.85 -15.88
N PHE A 84 -5.85 -1.03 -14.91
CA PHE A 84 -4.82 -2.08 -14.92
C PHE A 84 -4.92 -3.05 -13.74
N GLY A 85 -5.82 -2.78 -12.77
CA GLY A 85 -6.03 -3.62 -11.61
C GLY A 85 -5.08 -3.35 -10.44
N LEU A 86 -4.92 -4.35 -9.57
CA LEU A 86 -4.08 -4.30 -8.37
C LEU A 86 -2.70 -4.88 -8.66
N TRP A 87 -1.67 -4.14 -8.31
CA TRP A 87 -0.27 -4.50 -8.48
C TRP A 87 0.49 -4.36 -7.17
N VAL A 88 1.56 -5.13 -7.03
CA VAL A 88 2.52 -5.00 -5.93
C VAL A 88 3.92 -4.77 -6.48
N HIS A 89 4.65 -3.85 -5.86
CA HIS A 89 6.09 -3.66 -6.04
C HIS A 89 6.79 -4.34 -4.88
N ARG A 90 7.47 -5.47 -5.18
CA ARG A 90 8.08 -6.30 -4.18
C ARG A 90 9.55 -5.98 -3.99
N ASN A 91 9.96 -5.89 -2.73
CA ASN A 91 11.37 -5.87 -2.34
C ASN A 91 12.19 -4.85 -3.15
N GLY A 92 11.64 -3.67 -3.40
CA GLY A 92 12.29 -2.62 -4.15
C GLY A 92 12.64 -2.94 -5.61
N ALA A 93 12.20 -4.09 -6.17
CA ALA A 93 12.74 -4.59 -7.45
C ALA A 93 11.72 -4.81 -8.57
N ASN A 94 10.61 -5.49 -8.31
CA ASN A 94 9.73 -5.99 -9.39
C ASN A 94 8.26 -5.64 -9.16
N TRP A 95 7.55 -5.34 -10.25
CA TRP A 95 6.11 -5.21 -10.28
C TRP A 95 5.46 -6.55 -10.65
N GLU A 96 4.47 -6.97 -9.84
CA GLU A 96 3.65 -8.15 -10.05
C GLU A 96 2.17 -7.78 -10.00
N GLN A 97 1.36 -8.32 -10.92
CA GLN A 97 -0.08 -8.12 -10.89
C GLN A 97 -0.72 -9.12 -9.93
N LEU A 98 -1.27 -8.65 -8.83
CA LEU A 98 -2.01 -9.49 -7.88
C LEU A 98 -3.43 -9.79 -8.34
N HIS A 99 -4.09 -8.82 -8.98
CA HIS A 99 -5.45 -8.99 -9.47
C HIS A 99 -5.77 -8.06 -10.64
N PHE A 100 -6.56 -8.54 -11.61
CA PHE A 100 -6.94 -7.75 -12.80
C PHE A 100 -8.10 -6.79 -12.54
N LEU A 101 -8.92 -7.03 -11.51
CA LEU A 101 -9.99 -6.11 -11.12
C LEU A 101 -9.41 -4.88 -10.41
N SER A 102 -10.12 -3.77 -10.55
CA SER A 102 -9.81 -2.51 -9.88
C SER A 102 -10.47 -2.49 -8.50
N PRO A 103 -9.71 -2.47 -7.40
CA PRO A 103 -10.27 -2.31 -6.06
C PRO A 103 -10.77 -0.89 -5.82
N GLU A 104 -11.79 -0.76 -4.98
CA GLU A 104 -12.23 0.51 -4.40
C GLU A 104 -11.39 0.87 -3.17
N LEU A 105 -11.07 -0.12 -2.33
CA LEU A 105 -10.26 0.04 -1.13
C LEU A 105 -9.22 -1.08 -1.01
N ILE A 106 -8.07 -0.74 -0.42
CA ILE A 106 -6.98 -1.67 -0.11
C ILE A 106 -6.50 -1.37 1.31
N THR A 107 -6.26 -2.41 2.08
CA THR A 107 -5.50 -2.34 3.33
C THR A 107 -4.65 -3.60 3.48
N THR A 108 -3.66 -3.55 4.33
CA THR A 108 -2.80 -4.67 4.68
C THR A 108 -2.76 -4.83 6.19
N GLY A 109 -2.37 -5.97 6.65
CA GLY A 109 -2.08 -6.25 8.04
C GLY A 109 -2.10 -7.75 8.30
N ASN A 110 -1.33 -8.17 9.30
CA ASN A 110 -1.34 -9.54 9.77
C ASN A 110 -2.67 -9.80 10.52
N ILE A 111 -3.49 -10.69 9.98
CA ILE A 111 -4.82 -11.03 10.51
C ILE A 111 -4.96 -12.52 10.83
N ASP A 112 -3.88 -13.27 10.78
CA ASP A 112 -3.85 -14.67 11.18
C ASP A 112 -2.61 -14.98 12.04
N THR A 113 -2.18 -16.23 12.13
CA THR A 113 -1.08 -16.65 13.01
C THR A 113 0.28 -16.73 12.33
N GLU A 114 0.32 -16.56 11.03
CA GLU A 114 1.54 -16.42 10.25
C GLU A 114 2.10 -15.00 10.41
N SER A 115 3.33 -14.77 9.95
CA SER A 115 4.01 -13.49 10.20
C SER A 115 3.89 -12.49 9.04
N GLU A 116 3.41 -12.96 7.89
CA GLU A 116 3.19 -12.14 6.70
C GLU A 116 1.96 -11.26 6.87
N ASP A 117 1.97 -10.08 6.26
CA ASP A 117 0.77 -9.27 6.14
C ASP A 117 -0.15 -9.82 5.05
N GLU A 118 -1.46 -9.88 5.32
CA GLU A 118 -2.48 -10.14 4.31
C GLU A 118 -2.84 -8.87 3.55
N VAL A 119 -3.30 -9.06 2.31
CA VAL A 119 -3.93 -7.98 1.54
C VAL A 119 -5.44 -8.12 1.59
N ILE A 120 -6.11 -7.13 2.14
CA ILE A 120 -7.56 -7.06 2.24
C ILE A 120 -8.06 -6.03 1.24
N VAL A 121 -8.94 -6.45 0.36
CA VAL A 121 -9.37 -5.64 -0.79
C VAL A 121 -10.89 -5.62 -0.89
N ASP A 122 -11.46 -4.43 -1.03
CA ASP A 122 -12.84 -4.28 -1.48
C ASP A 122 -12.87 -4.04 -2.99
N PHE A 123 -13.45 -4.98 -3.73
CA PHE A 123 -13.67 -4.85 -5.17
C PHE A 123 -15.01 -4.21 -5.54
N GLY A 124 -15.72 -3.65 -4.55
CA GLY A 124 -16.95 -2.91 -4.74
C GLY A 124 -18.22 -3.75 -4.72
N PRO A 125 -19.36 -3.08 -4.96
CA PRO A 125 -20.68 -3.71 -4.89
C PRO A 125 -20.83 -4.91 -5.84
N GLY A 126 -21.33 -6.03 -5.30
CA GLY A 126 -21.58 -7.26 -6.05
C GLY A 126 -20.37 -8.20 -6.14
N ILE A 127 -19.17 -7.76 -5.73
CA ILE A 127 -17.96 -8.60 -5.59
C ILE A 127 -17.59 -8.70 -4.13
N GLY A 128 -17.52 -7.55 -3.41
CA GLY A 128 -17.28 -7.48 -1.99
C GLY A 128 -15.82 -7.52 -1.60
N ILE A 129 -15.59 -7.88 -0.32
CA ILE A 129 -14.27 -7.85 0.32
C ILE A 129 -13.61 -9.22 0.23
N TRP A 130 -12.36 -9.24 -0.21
CA TRP A 130 -11.55 -10.45 -0.41
C TRP A 130 -10.22 -10.31 0.31
N ILE A 131 -9.60 -11.48 0.63
CA ILE A 131 -8.28 -11.56 1.26
C ILE A 131 -7.34 -12.33 0.35
N PHE A 132 -6.14 -11.80 0.15
CA PHE A 132 -4.99 -12.51 -0.40
C PHE A 132 -4.10 -12.91 0.77
N ARG A 133 -4.01 -14.24 1.03
CA ARG A 133 -3.36 -14.78 2.23
C ARG A 133 -1.95 -15.24 1.98
N ASN A 134 -1.11 -14.95 2.97
CA ASN A 134 0.23 -15.53 3.12
C ASN A 134 1.01 -15.47 1.81
N ASN A 135 0.88 -14.38 1.08
CA ASN A 135 1.56 -14.15 -0.18
C ASN A 135 1.36 -15.26 -1.25
N THR A 136 0.30 -16.03 -1.19
CA THR A 136 0.11 -17.23 -2.03
C THR A 136 -1.17 -17.26 -2.84
N ALA A 137 -2.32 -16.95 -2.24
CA ALA A 137 -3.60 -17.16 -2.92
C ALA A 137 -4.72 -16.25 -2.37
N TRP A 138 -5.67 -15.93 -3.24
CA TRP A 138 -6.94 -15.36 -2.85
C TRP A 138 -7.82 -16.42 -2.18
N ASP A 139 -8.55 -16.01 -1.15
CA ASP A 139 -9.56 -16.88 -0.51
C ASP A 139 -10.55 -17.41 -1.55
N GLY A 140 -11.07 -18.64 -1.34
CA GLY A 140 -12.01 -19.25 -2.28
C GLY A 140 -13.41 -18.64 -2.28
N ALA A 141 -13.67 -17.64 -1.41
CA ALA A 141 -14.92 -16.89 -1.32
C ALA A 141 -14.64 -15.51 -0.73
N ALA A 142 -15.52 -14.55 -1.00
CA ALA A 142 -15.45 -13.24 -0.38
C ALA A 142 -15.58 -13.35 1.15
N LEU A 143 -14.74 -12.62 1.88
CA LEU A 143 -14.87 -12.45 3.33
C LEU A 143 -16.21 -11.82 3.67
N LEU A 144 -16.63 -10.83 2.90
CA LEU A 144 -17.93 -10.16 3.02
C LEU A 144 -18.44 -9.80 1.62
N GLY A 145 -19.67 -10.22 1.30
CA GLY A 145 -20.29 -10.03 -0.02
C GLY A 145 -20.90 -8.64 -0.27
N VAL A 146 -20.51 -7.63 0.53
CA VAL A 146 -20.93 -6.23 0.40
C VAL A 146 -19.70 -5.34 0.38
N SER A 147 -19.84 -4.15 -0.21
CA SER A 147 -18.80 -3.13 -0.21
C SER A 147 -18.79 -2.35 1.10
N ALA A 148 -17.64 -1.83 1.48
CA ALA A 148 -17.41 -1.00 2.65
C ALA A 148 -17.12 0.45 2.26
N ASP A 149 -17.43 1.39 3.17
CA ASP A 149 -17.01 2.79 3.01
C ASP A 149 -15.52 2.97 3.37
N HIS A 150 -15.01 2.12 4.29
CA HIS A 150 -13.62 2.14 4.76
C HIS A 150 -13.17 0.73 5.15
N LEU A 151 -11.88 0.45 4.95
CA LEU A 151 -11.21 -0.76 5.44
C LEU A 151 -10.08 -0.38 6.40
N GLY A 152 -9.85 -1.23 7.38
CA GLY A 152 -8.70 -1.19 8.26
C GLY A 152 -8.44 -2.57 8.82
N ALA A 153 -7.16 -2.92 8.99
CA ALA A 153 -6.73 -4.15 9.64
C ALA A 153 -5.96 -3.80 10.92
N ALA A 154 -6.14 -4.60 11.95
CA ALA A 154 -5.40 -4.49 13.19
C ALA A 154 -5.49 -5.81 13.95
N ASP A 155 -4.40 -6.19 14.60
CA ASP A 155 -4.41 -7.22 15.63
C ASP A 155 -5.04 -6.61 16.91
N ILE A 156 -6.27 -7.05 17.22
CA ILE A 156 -7.03 -6.54 18.38
C ILE A 156 -7.13 -7.56 19.53
N ASP A 157 -6.69 -8.76 19.33
CA ASP A 157 -6.72 -9.86 20.33
C ASP A 157 -5.33 -10.42 20.69
N GLY A 158 -4.28 -10.00 19.99
CA GLY A 158 -2.88 -10.30 20.31
C GLY A 158 -2.45 -11.73 19.96
N ASN A 159 -3.06 -12.32 18.95
CA ASN A 159 -2.74 -13.70 18.50
C ASN A 159 -1.80 -13.74 17.30
#